data_3717ad09601c1af1f7494bcc97d92bad
#
_entry.id   3717ad09601c1af1f7494bcc97d92bad
#
_cell.length_a   1.000
_cell.length_b   1.000
_cell.length_c   1.000
_cell.angle_alpha   90.00
_cell.angle_beta   90.00
_cell.angle_gamma   90.00
#
_symmetry.space_group_name_H-M   'P 1'
#
loop_
_entity.id
_entity.type
_entity.pdbx_description
1 polymer ?
#
loop_
_entity_poly.entity_id
_entity_poly.type
_entity_poly.pdbx_seq_one_letter_code
_entity_poly.pdbx_strand_id
1 'polypeptide(L)' 'MKQIVEVENMSCQNCVKHVTAYFLGLEGVSDVAINLDTKEATVITDVLYSLDEYQVSLDDTVYEAVAIKA' A
#
# COMPACT_ATOMS: atom_id res chain seq x y z
N MET A 1 7.86 -10.29 7.19
CA MET A 1 8.71 -9.42 6.33
C MET A 1 8.01 -8.08 6.16
N LYS A 2 8.73 -7.08 5.76
CA LYS A 2 8.22 -5.72 5.64
C LYS A 2 8.54 -5.16 4.27
N GLN A 3 7.56 -4.50 3.65
CA GLN A 3 7.76 -3.75 2.41
C GLN A 3 7.29 -2.31 2.61
N ILE A 4 8.01 -1.37 2.03
CA ILE A 4 7.61 0.04 2.04
C ILE A 4 7.24 0.40 0.60
N VAL A 5 5.98 0.75 0.40
CA VAL A 5 5.42 1.04 -0.92
C VAL A 5 5.07 2.52 -0.98
N GLU A 6 5.57 3.22 -1.96
CA GLU A 6 5.18 4.61 -2.20
C GLU A 6 3.86 4.62 -2.98
N VAL A 7 2.86 5.35 -2.46
CA VAL A 7 1.54 5.44 -3.07
C VAL A 7 1.18 6.90 -3.33
N GLU A 8 0.82 7.19 -4.56
CA GLU A 8 0.39 8.53 -4.98
C GLU A 8 -1.12 8.69 -4.86
N ASN A 9 -1.56 9.96 -4.88
CA ASN A 9 -2.96 10.35 -4.82
C ASN A 9 -3.64 10.13 -3.46
N MET A 10 -2.86 9.87 -2.42
CA MET A 10 -3.36 9.90 -1.05
C MET A 10 -3.24 11.31 -0.51
N SER A 11 -4.36 11.96 -0.22
CA SER A 11 -4.35 13.35 0.23
C SER A 11 -5.12 13.58 1.54
N CYS A 12 -5.73 12.55 2.11
CA CYS A 12 -6.54 12.70 3.33
C CYS A 12 -6.60 11.40 4.12
N GLN A 13 -7.13 11.48 5.34
CA GLN A 13 -7.24 10.31 6.23
C GLN A 13 -8.16 9.23 5.67
N ASN A 14 -9.21 9.62 4.94
CA ASN A 14 -10.08 8.63 4.30
C ASN A 14 -9.31 7.84 3.23
N CYS A 15 -8.42 8.50 2.51
CA CYS A 15 -7.56 7.83 1.54
C CYS A 15 -6.67 6.79 2.22
N VAL A 16 -6.09 7.14 3.38
CA VAL A 16 -5.30 6.21 4.18
C VAL A 16 -6.10 4.97 4.54
N LYS A 17 -7.33 5.16 5.00
CA LYS A 17 -8.20 4.04 5.37
C LYS A 17 -8.49 3.13 4.19
N HIS A 18 -8.75 3.71 3.02
CA HIS A 18 -9.03 2.94 1.82
C HIS A 18 -7.83 2.12 1.38
N VAL A 19 -6.65 2.74 1.28
CA VAL A 19 -5.44 2.04 0.87
C VAL A 19 -5.07 0.96 1.87
N THR A 20 -5.20 1.25 3.16
CA THR A 20 -4.98 0.26 4.21
C THR A 20 -5.86 -0.97 4.01
N ALA A 21 -7.15 -0.74 3.75
CA ALA A 21 -8.10 -1.83 3.53
C ALA A 21 -7.73 -2.66 2.30
N TYR A 22 -7.35 -2.01 1.19
CA TYR A 22 -6.95 -2.72 -0.01
C TYR A 22 -5.71 -3.58 0.22
N PHE A 23 -4.71 -3.04 0.89
CA PHE A 23 -3.48 -3.80 1.14
C PHE A 23 -3.71 -4.93 2.16
N LEU A 24 -4.53 -4.70 3.18
CA LEU A 24 -4.89 -5.76 4.13
C LEU A 24 -5.67 -6.91 3.47
N GLY A 25 -6.31 -6.64 2.34
CA GLY A 25 -6.99 -7.68 1.57
C GLY A 25 -6.05 -8.60 0.80
N LEU A 26 -4.76 -8.25 0.70
CA LEU A 26 -3.78 -9.11 0.06
C LEU A 26 -3.43 -10.28 0.97
N GLU A 27 -3.35 -11.48 0.38
CA GLU A 27 -3.04 -12.69 1.13
C GLU A 27 -1.65 -12.59 1.76
N GLY A 28 -1.55 -12.96 3.02
CA GLY A 28 -0.29 -12.92 3.76
C GLY A 28 0.03 -11.60 4.42
N VAL A 29 -0.75 -10.55 4.16
CA VAL A 29 -0.56 -9.25 4.79
C VAL A 29 -1.25 -9.24 6.16
N SER A 30 -0.49 -8.94 7.21
CA SER A 30 -1.01 -8.92 8.58
C SER A 30 -1.23 -7.52 9.12
N ASP A 31 -0.54 -6.51 8.59
CA ASP A 31 -0.68 -5.14 9.06
C ASP A 31 -0.21 -4.15 7.99
N VAL A 32 -0.77 -2.96 8.03
CA VAL A 32 -0.40 -1.87 7.12
C VAL A 32 -0.40 -0.57 7.90
N ALA A 33 0.69 0.20 7.82
CA ALA A 33 0.80 1.52 8.42
C ALA A 33 1.14 2.53 7.33
N ILE A 34 0.39 3.61 7.24
CA ILE A 34 0.56 4.60 6.18
C ILE A 34 0.97 5.94 6.76
N ASN A 35 1.98 6.56 6.15
CA ASN A 35 2.45 7.89 6.50
C ASN A 35 2.11 8.84 5.35
N LEU A 36 1.20 9.78 5.59
CA LEU A 36 0.78 10.75 4.58
C LEU A 36 1.87 11.75 4.21
N ASP A 37 2.74 12.08 5.17
CA ASP A 37 3.81 13.05 4.92
C ASP A 37 4.82 12.54 3.90
N THR A 38 5.12 11.24 3.96
CA THR A 38 6.07 10.61 3.05
C THR A 38 5.39 9.85 1.91
N LYS A 39 4.06 9.70 1.98
CA LYS A 39 3.26 8.94 1.02
C LYS A 39 3.69 7.48 0.95
N GLU A 40 4.11 6.93 2.07
CA GLU A 40 4.61 5.55 2.17
C GLU A 40 3.66 4.68 2.95
N ALA A 41 3.43 3.47 2.45
CA ALA A 41 2.70 2.43 3.15
C ALA A 41 3.70 1.36 3.60
N THR A 42 3.80 1.14 4.90
CA THR A 42 4.60 0.05 5.45
C THR A 42 3.72 -1.17 5.57
N VAL A 43 4.02 -2.19 4.80
CA VAL A 43 3.22 -3.41 4.72
C VAL A 43 3.96 -4.54 5.44
N ILE A 44 3.31 -5.12 6.44
CA ILE A 44 3.85 -6.30 7.15
C ILE A 44 3.20 -7.52 6.51
N THR A 45 4.01 -8.35 5.89
CA THR A 45 3.53 -9.46 5.08
C THR A 45 4.45 -10.65 5.15
N ASP A 46 3.88 -11.85 4.99
CA ASP A 46 4.64 -13.09 4.90
C ASP A 46 5.12 -13.37 3.47
N VAL A 47 4.63 -12.63 2.50
CA VAL A 47 4.95 -12.80 1.09
C VAL A 47 5.43 -11.46 0.52
N LEU A 48 6.55 -11.49 -0.19
CA LEU A 48 7.04 -10.28 -0.87
C LEU A 48 6.31 -10.11 -2.20
N TYR A 49 5.54 -9.05 -2.30
CA TYR A 49 4.81 -8.72 -3.52
C TYR A 49 5.65 -7.84 -4.44
N SER A 50 5.43 -7.97 -5.73
CA SER A 50 6.02 -7.08 -6.72
C SER A 50 5.25 -5.77 -6.78
N LEU A 51 5.83 -4.74 -7.39
CA LEU A 51 5.15 -3.47 -7.60
C LEU A 51 3.89 -3.66 -8.45
N ASP A 52 3.94 -4.51 -9.46
CA ASP A 52 2.78 -4.81 -10.30
C ASP A 52 1.61 -5.34 -9.48
N GLU A 53 1.89 -6.19 -8.50
CA GLU A 53 0.84 -6.76 -7.66
C GLU A 53 0.18 -5.69 -6.79
N TYR A 54 0.96 -4.76 -6.26
CA TYR A 54 0.40 -3.61 -5.54
C TYR A 54 -0.41 -2.71 -6.46
N GLN A 55 0.07 -2.48 -7.67
CA GLN A 55 -0.66 -1.69 -8.66
C GLN A 55 -2.00 -2.32 -9.01
N VAL A 56 -2.04 -3.62 -9.21
CA VAL A 56 -3.28 -4.36 -9.50
C VAL A 56 -4.25 -4.25 -8.32
N SER A 57 -3.75 -4.32 -7.08
CA SER A 57 -4.61 -4.21 -5.91
C SER A 57 -5.31 -2.85 -5.79
N LEU A 58 -4.74 -1.82 -6.42
CA LEU A 58 -5.30 -0.46 -6.42
C LEU A 58 -5.91 -0.07 -7.76
N ASP A 59 -6.05 -1.01 -8.70
CA ASP A 59 -6.45 -0.75 -10.08
C ASP A 59 -7.84 -0.10 -10.17
N ASP A 60 -8.76 -0.47 -9.29
CA ASP A 60 -10.13 0.08 -9.28
C ASP A 60 -10.23 1.39 -8.51
N THR A 61 -9.12 1.98 -8.13
CA THR A 61 -9.09 3.19 -7.30
C THR A 61 -8.35 4.31 -8.01
N VAL A 62 -8.39 5.51 -7.42
CA VAL A 62 -7.58 6.64 -7.88
C VAL A 62 -6.14 6.60 -7.35
N TYR A 63 -5.85 5.69 -6.42
CA TYR A 63 -4.53 5.56 -5.81
C TYR A 63 -3.59 4.78 -6.71
N GLU A 64 -2.30 5.09 -6.64
CA GLU A 64 -1.31 4.45 -7.50
C GLU A 64 -0.07 4.09 -6.71
N ALA A 65 0.31 2.82 -6.74
CA ALA A 65 1.58 2.38 -6.19
C ALA A 65 2.67 2.67 -7.23
N VAL A 66 3.67 3.48 -6.86
CA VAL A 66 4.67 3.96 -7.82
C VAL A 66 6.05 3.37 -7.61
N ALA A 67 6.35 2.89 -6.40
CA ALA A 67 7.67 2.30 -6.10
C ALA A 67 7.61 1.45 -4.84
N ILE A 68 8.48 0.45 -4.77
CA ILE A 68 8.76 -0.28 -3.54
C ILE A 68 10.14 0.19 -3.09
N LYS A 69 10.22 0.80 -1.90
CA LYS A 69 11.45 1.40 -1.40
C LYS A 69 12.27 0.47 -0.51
N ALA A 70 11.63 -0.52 0.09
CA ALA A 70 12.33 -1.47 0.94
C ALA A 70 11.61 -2.81 0.99
#